data_a14724ae9d66d87ebc53dcf3885c18f1
#
_entry.id   a14724ae9d66d87ebc53dcf3885c18f1
#
_cell.length_a   1.000
_cell.length_b   1.000
_cell.length_c   1.000
_cell.angle_alpha   90.00
_cell.angle_beta   90.00
_cell.angle_gamma   90.00
#
_symmetry.space_group_name_H-M   'P 1'
#
loop_
_entity.id
_entity.type
_entity.pdbx_description
1 polymer ?
#
loop_
_entity_poly.entity_id
_entity_poly.type
_entity_poly.pdbx_seq_one_letter_code
_entity_poly.pdbx_strand_id
1 'polypeptide(L)'
;TGDNLYLNRQVLVDYGVNIHLGEHFYANYNLTMLDICPITIGKNAMIGPNCQFLTPLHPLDPDERNSGLEYGAPITIGDNFWAGGGVTILPGVTLGDNVVAGAGAVVTKSFGDNVVLGGNPARVIKEIPVKKEKG
;
A
#
# COMPACT_ATOMS: atom_id res chain seq x y z
N THR A 1 13.76 -4.16 6.81
CA THR A 1 12.54 -4.36 7.62
C THR A 1 12.78 -3.91 9.06
N GLY A 2 11.75 -3.37 9.69
CA GLY A 2 11.80 -3.00 11.09
C GLY A 2 11.59 -4.19 12.04
N ASP A 3 11.61 -3.92 13.34
CA ASP A 3 11.36 -4.92 14.37
C ASP A 3 9.84 -5.19 14.54
N ASN A 4 9.52 -6.34 15.15
CA ASN A 4 8.15 -6.71 15.51
C ASN A 4 7.21 -6.80 14.30
N LEU A 5 7.65 -7.50 13.28
CA LEU A 5 6.81 -7.80 12.13
C LEU A 5 5.90 -8.98 12.45
N TYR A 6 4.64 -8.88 12.06
CA TYR A 6 3.71 -10.00 12.08
C TYR A 6 3.13 -10.20 10.71
N LEU A 7 3.43 -11.34 10.09
CA LEU A 7 2.90 -11.73 8.80
C LEU A 7 2.15 -13.04 8.97
N ASN A 8 0.91 -13.06 8.54
CA ASN A 8 0.11 -14.27 8.54
C ASN A 8 0.45 -15.11 7.30
N ARG A 9 -0.29 -16.19 7.08
CA ARG A 9 -0.05 -17.11 5.97
C ARG A 9 -0.33 -16.46 4.61
N GLN A 10 0.31 -17.01 3.58
CA GLN A 10 0.06 -16.66 2.18
C GLN A 10 0.45 -15.23 1.84
N VAL A 11 1.73 -14.95 2.00
CA VAL A 11 2.32 -13.72 1.47
C VAL A 11 2.92 -14.03 0.11
N LEU A 12 2.48 -13.32 -0.93
CA LEU A 12 3.00 -13.46 -2.28
C LEU A 12 3.81 -12.23 -2.63
N VAL A 13 5.06 -12.43 -3.05
CA VAL A 13 5.96 -11.36 -3.47
C VAL A 13 6.59 -11.70 -4.81
N ASP A 14 7.08 -10.67 -5.56
CA ASP A 14 7.87 -10.89 -6.77
C ASP A 14 9.33 -11.18 -6.41
N TYR A 15 10.03 -10.18 -5.91
CA TYR A 15 11.44 -10.31 -5.55
C TYR A 15 11.67 -10.39 -4.04
N GLY A 16 10.87 -9.65 -3.28
CA GLY A 16 11.01 -9.54 -1.82
C GLY A 16 12.06 -8.53 -1.37
N VAL A 17 13.11 -8.32 -2.16
CA VAL A 17 14.25 -7.46 -1.78
C VAL A 17 13.93 -5.97 -1.86
N ASN A 18 12.87 -5.59 -2.55
CA ASN A 18 12.44 -4.19 -2.71
C ASN A 18 11.32 -3.82 -1.73
N ILE A 19 11.07 -4.64 -0.73
CA ILE A 19 10.01 -4.38 0.26
C ILE A 19 10.68 -3.87 1.55
N HIS A 20 10.27 -2.69 2.00
CA HIS A 20 10.81 -2.03 3.19
C HIS A 20 9.66 -1.73 4.14
N LEU A 21 9.61 -2.46 5.25
CA LEU A 21 8.54 -2.34 6.24
C LEU A 21 9.11 -1.73 7.52
N GLY A 22 8.41 -0.76 8.07
CA GLY A 22 8.74 -0.16 9.35
C GLY A 22 8.45 -1.07 10.53
N GLU A 23 8.74 -0.61 11.74
CA GLU A 23 8.49 -1.36 12.98
C GLU A 23 6.99 -1.62 13.18
N HIS A 24 6.68 -2.72 13.88
CA HIS A 24 5.30 -3.09 14.25
C HIS A 24 4.36 -3.24 13.06
N PHE A 25 4.87 -3.80 11.97
CA PHE A 25 4.04 -4.11 10.80
C PHE A 25 3.19 -5.35 11.10
N TYR A 26 1.89 -5.23 10.89
CA TYR A 26 0.96 -6.34 11.00
C TYR A 26 0.22 -6.53 9.69
N ALA A 27 0.25 -7.73 9.14
CA ALA A 27 -0.53 -8.06 7.96
C ALA A 27 -1.30 -9.36 8.16
N ASN A 28 -2.54 -9.34 7.75
CA ASN A 28 -3.38 -10.51 7.74
C ASN A 28 -3.05 -11.39 6.51
N TYR A 29 -3.78 -12.48 6.31
CA TYR A 29 -3.46 -13.46 5.27
C TYR A 29 -3.80 -12.96 3.86
N ASN A 30 -3.24 -13.65 2.85
CA ASN A 30 -3.39 -13.35 1.42
C ASN A 30 -2.88 -11.94 1.06
N LEU A 31 -1.74 -11.56 1.59
CA LEU A 31 -1.07 -10.31 1.22
C LEU A 31 -0.29 -10.52 -0.07
N THR A 32 -0.50 -9.64 -1.05
CA THR A 32 0.25 -9.61 -2.30
C THR A 32 1.06 -8.32 -2.39
N MET A 33 2.37 -8.44 -2.58
CA MET A 33 3.28 -7.30 -2.73
C MET A 33 4.18 -7.55 -3.93
N LEU A 34 3.81 -6.99 -5.08
CA LEU A 34 4.58 -7.16 -6.30
C LEU A 34 5.62 -6.05 -6.41
N ASP A 35 6.84 -6.37 -6.00
CA ASP A 35 7.91 -5.39 -5.76
C ASP A 35 8.93 -5.31 -6.90
N ILE A 36 8.46 -5.20 -8.14
CA ILE A 36 9.36 -4.86 -9.27
C ILE A 36 9.99 -3.48 -9.05
N CYS A 37 9.27 -2.58 -8.39
CA CYS A 37 9.77 -1.33 -7.83
C CYS A 37 9.63 -1.35 -6.31
N PRO A 38 10.32 -0.47 -5.58
CA PRO A 38 10.24 -0.47 -4.13
C PRO A 38 8.84 -0.25 -3.58
N ILE A 39 8.49 -1.00 -2.54
CA ILE A 39 7.31 -0.80 -1.71
C ILE A 39 7.82 -0.47 -0.32
N THR A 40 7.55 0.76 0.13
CA THR A 40 8.00 1.25 1.43
C THR A 40 6.78 1.60 2.27
N ILE A 41 6.66 0.98 3.43
CA ILE A 41 5.57 1.22 4.37
C ILE A 41 6.18 1.58 5.72
N GLY A 42 5.74 2.69 6.29
CA GLY A 42 6.24 3.19 7.57
C GLY A 42 5.86 2.28 8.74
N LYS A 43 6.08 2.78 9.95
CA LYS A 43 5.85 2.02 11.19
C LYS A 43 4.36 1.94 11.53
N ASN A 44 4.00 0.91 12.33
CA ASN A 44 2.66 0.71 12.88
C ASN A 44 1.58 0.51 11.80
N ALA A 45 1.92 -0.15 10.70
CA ALA A 45 0.94 -0.45 9.67
C ALA A 45 0.10 -1.68 10.07
N MET A 46 -1.19 -1.61 9.80
CA MET A 46 -2.13 -2.71 9.99
C MET A 46 -2.83 -3.01 8.67
N ILE A 47 -2.58 -4.17 8.11
CA ILE A 47 -3.07 -4.55 6.78
C ILE A 47 -4.08 -5.68 6.93
N GLY A 48 -5.31 -5.46 6.51
CA GLY A 48 -6.37 -6.47 6.49
C GLY A 48 -6.11 -7.57 5.46
N PRO A 49 -6.94 -8.61 5.44
CA PRO A 49 -6.73 -9.73 4.52
C PRO A 49 -6.98 -9.35 3.06
N ASN A 50 -6.35 -10.08 2.16
CA ASN A 50 -6.54 -9.94 0.70
C ASN A 50 -6.18 -8.55 0.17
N CYS A 51 -5.20 -7.89 0.77
CA CYS A 51 -4.70 -6.62 0.26
C CYS A 51 -3.62 -6.84 -0.77
N GLN A 52 -3.49 -5.88 -1.70
CA GLN A 52 -2.53 -5.93 -2.78
C GLN A 52 -1.80 -4.60 -2.91
N PHE A 53 -0.47 -4.69 -3.01
CA PHE A 53 0.41 -3.55 -3.29
C PHE A 53 1.12 -3.87 -4.60
N LEU A 54 0.78 -3.14 -5.67
CA LEU A 54 1.16 -3.50 -7.03
C LEU A 54 2.03 -2.39 -7.62
N THR A 55 3.30 -2.69 -7.89
CA THR A 55 4.19 -1.74 -8.55
C THR A 55 4.35 -1.96 -10.07
N PRO A 56 4.10 -3.17 -10.63
CA PRO A 56 4.29 -3.38 -12.06
C PRO A 56 3.32 -2.57 -12.93
N LEU A 57 3.84 -2.07 -14.03
CA LEU A 57 3.07 -1.44 -15.09
C LEU A 57 3.39 -2.14 -16.41
N HIS A 58 2.41 -2.14 -17.31
CA HIS A 58 2.59 -2.65 -18.67
C HIS A 58 2.22 -1.57 -19.68
N PRO A 59 2.95 -1.47 -20.81
CA PRO A 59 2.57 -0.53 -21.85
C PRO A 59 1.17 -0.80 -22.38
N LEU A 60 0.44 0.27 -22.72
CA LEU A 60 -0.86 0.14 -23.36
C LEU A 60 -0.72 -0.34 -24.80
N ASP A 61 0.39 0.02 -25.46
CA ASP A 61 0.66 -0.46 -26.82
C ASP A 61 0.93 -1.96 -26.78
N PRO A 62 0.20 -2.76 -27.57
CA PRO A 62 0.36 -4.22 -27.52
C PRO A 62 1.73 -4.71 -27.98
N ASP A 63 2.38 -4.06 -28.94
CA ASP A 63 3.70 -4.47 -29.40
C ASP A 63 4.76 -4.23 -28.34
N GLU A 64 4.73 -3.08 -27.67
CA GLU A 64 5.62 -2.79 -26.55
C GLU A 64 5.39 -3.77 -25.42
N ARG A 65 4.14 -4.03 -25.08
CA ARG A 65 3.76 -4.98 -24.02
C ARG A 65 4.25 -6.39 -24.36
N ASN A 66 4.06 -6.84 -25.60
CA ASN A 66 4.46 -8.16 -26.06
C ASN A 66 5.97 -8.31 -26.16
N SER A 67 6.73 -7.23 -26.21
CA SER A 67 8.19 -7.29 -26.23
C SER A 67 8.77 -7.74 -24.90
N GLY A 68 7.96 -7.86 -23.85
CA GLY A 68 8.42 -8.27 -22.52
C GLY A 68 9.01 -7.13 -21.70
N LEU A 69 8.77 -5.88 -22.12
CA LEU A 69 9.25 -4.72 -21.37
C LEU A 69 8.57 -4.66 -20.00
N GLU A 70 9.39 -4.74 -18.94
CA GLU A 70 8.94 -4.61 -17.56
C GLU A 70 9.31 -3.22 -17.02
N TYR A 71 8.35 -2.53 -16.45
CA TYR A 71 8.58 -1.30 -15.71
C TYR A 71 7.50 -1.16 -14.64
N GLY A 72 7.64 -0.17 -13.81
CA GLY A 72 6.69 0.06 -12.74
C GLY A 72 6.93 1.39 -12.07
N ALA A 73 6.21 1.62 -10.99
CA ALA A 73 6.36 2.81 -10.18
C ALA A 73 6.29 2.44 -8.70
N PRO A 74 7.12 3.05 -7.84
CA PRO A 74 7.19 2.67 -6.44
C PRO A 74 5.93 3.09 -5.67
N ILE A 75 5.67 2.38 -4.58
CA ILE A 75 4.63 2.70 -3.61
C ILE A 75 5.31 3.13 -2.32
N THR A 76 4.89 4.27 -1.79
CA THR A 76 5.41 4.80 -0.53
C THR A 76 4.24 5.15 0.39
N ILE A 77 4.22 4.54 1.56
CA ILE A 77 3.17 4.74 2.55
C ILE A 77 3.83 5.18 3.86
N GLY A 78 3.31 6.24 4.46
CA GLY A 78 3.80 6.76 5.72
C GLY A 78 3.44 5.91 6.93
N ASP A 79 3.53 6.49 8.12
CA ASP A 79 3.30 5.80 9.38
C ASP A 79 1.82 5.64 9.70
N ASN A 80 1.50 4.62 10.51
CA ASN A 80 0.16 4.39 11.05
C ASN A 80 -0.91 4.15 9.97
N PHE A 81 -0.54 3.47 8.91
CA PHE A 81 -1.47 3.10 7.85
C PHE A 81 -2.38 1.95 8.31
N TRP A 82 -3.67 2.07 8.05
CA TRP A 82 -4.61 0.99 8.27
C TRP A 82 -5.39 0.72 6.99
N ALA A 83 -5.28 -0.50 6.48
CA ALA A 83 -6.07 -0.98 5.35
C ALA A 83 -7.09 -2.00 5.85
N GLY A 84 -8.35 -1.80 5.52
CA GLY A 84 -9.38 -2.84 5.65
C GLY A 84 -9.12 -3.98 4.67
N GLY A 85 -9.93 -5.03 4.70
CA GLY A 85 -9.75 -6.16 3.79
C GLY A 85 -9.96 -5.77 2.33
N GLY A 86 -9.22 -6.42 1.43
CA GLY A 86 -9.40 -6.27 -0.01
C GLY A 86 -8.97 -4.93 -0.59
N VAL A 87 -8.13 -4.17 0.09
CA VAL A 87 -7.60 -2.90 -0.43
C VAL A 87 -6.53 -3.17 -1.48
N THR A 88 -6.58 -2.42 -2.58
CA THR A 88 -5.58 -2.47 -3.65
C THR A 88 -4.91 -1.11 -3.78
N ILE A 89 -3.57 -1.10 -3.70
CA ILE A 89 -2.75 0.09 -3.91
C ILE A 89 -2.05 -0.07 -5.25
N LEU A 90 -2.26 0.88 -6.16
CA LEU A 90 -1.74 0.82 -7.52
C LEU A 90 -0.36 1.47 -7.65
N PRO A 91 0.35 1.20 -8.77
CA PRO A 91 1.70 1.71 -8.97
C PRO A 91 1.79 3.23 -8.87
N GLY A 92 2.85 3.71 -8.23
CA GLY A 92 3.15 5.13 -8.13
C GLY A 92 2.43 5.89 -7.02
N VAL A 93 1.63 5.21 -6.21
CA VAL A 93 0.87 5.86 -5.14
C VAL A 93 1.77 6.18 -3.95
N THR A 94 1.67 7.41 -3.47
CA THR A 94 2.25 7.87 -2.20
C THR A 94 1.13 8.27 -1.26
N LEU A 95 1.10 7.66 -0.09
CA LEU A 95 0.18 8.02 1.00
C LEU A 95 0.98 8.60 2.16
N GLY A 96 0.47 9.67 2.75
CA GLY A 96 1.06 10.28 3.93
C GLY A 96 0.87 9.45 5.19
N ASP A 97 1.00 10.10 6.35
CA ASP A 97 0.82 9.46 7.66
C ASP A 97 -0.65 9.42 8.06
N ASN A 98 -0.99 8.44 8.90
CA ASN A 98 -2.33 8.31 9.48
C ASN A 98 -3.43 8.20 8.41
N VAL A 99 -3.19 7.41 7.38
CA VAL A 99 -4.17 7.16 6.33
C VAL A 99 -4.90 5.85 6.62
N VAL A 100 -6.21 5.88 6.50
CA VAL A 100 -7.06 4.69 6.58
C VAL A 100 -7.67 4.44 5.20
N ALA A 101 -7.49 3.23 4.68
CA ALA A 101 -8.17 2.79 3.46
C ALA A 101 -9.28 1.82 3.84
N GLY A 102 -10.51 2.19 3.55
CA GLY A 102 -11.67 1.34 3.85
C GLY A 102 -11.67 0.06 3.02
N ALA A 103 -12.38 -0.96 3.51
CA ALA A 103 -12.42 -2.26 2.85
C ALA A 103 -12.83 -2.13 1.38
N GLY A 104 -12.12 -2.84 0.51
CA GLY A 104 -12.38 -2.86 -0.93
C GLY A 104 -11.93 -1.61 -1.68
N ALA A 105 -11.31 -0.63 -1.04
CA ALA A 105 -10.83 0.57 -1.71
C ALA A 105 -9.75 0.24 -2.75
N VAL A 106 -9.82 0.90 -3.90
CA VAL A 106 -8.80 0.81 -4.94
C VAL A 106 -8.15 2.17 -5.06
N VAL A 107 -6.93 2.29 -4.51
CA VAL A 107 -6.21 3.56 -4.43
C VAL A 107 -5.40 3.75 -5.70
N THR A 108 -5.85 4.67 -6.54
CA THR A 108 -5.28 4.90 -7.88
C THR A 108 -4.39 6.14 -7.95
N LYS A 109 -4.40 6.98 -6.91
CA LYS A 109 -3.61 8.21 -6.85
C LYS A 109 -3.14 8.47 -5.43
N SER A 110 -2.23 9.41 -5.28
CA SER A 110 -1.63 9.76 -4.00
C SER A 110 -2.55 10.65 -3.17
N PHE A 111 -2.40 10.56 -1.86
CA PHE A 111 -3.13 11.37 -0.89
C PHE A 111 -2.19 11.77 0.25
N GLY A 112 -2.47 12.90 0.88
CA GLY A 112 -1.72 13.39 2.04
C GLY A 112 -2.14 12.74 3.35
N ASP A 113 -1.76 13.36 4.46
CA ASP A 113 -1.94 12.85 5.81
C ASP A 113 -3.39 12.92 6.30
N ASN A 114 -3.71 12.08 7.29
CA ASN A 114 -4.90 12.22 8.12
C ASN A 114 -6.22 12.15 7.34
N VAL A 115 -6.35 11.16 6.46
CA VAL A 115 -7.56 10.96 5.66
C VAL A 115 -8.03 9.52 5.72
N VAL A 116 -9.34 9.35 5.56
CA VAL A 116 -9.96 8.05 5.31
C VAL A 116 -10.35 8.00 3.83
N LEU A 117 -9.88 6.96 3.16
CA LEU A 117 -10.15 6.72 1.75
C LEU A 117 -11.18 5.60 1.61
N GLY A 118 -12.02 5.70 0.59
CA GLY A 118 -12.97 4.63 0.29
C GLY A 118 -13.38 4.66 -1.16
N GLY A 119 -13.83 3.52 -1.64
CA GLY A 119 -14.40 3.35 -2.98
C GLY A 119 -13.39 2.91 -4.05
N ASN A 120 -13.89 2.81 -5.26
CA ASN A 120 -13.13 2.46 -6.46
C ASN A 120 -13.58 3.36 -7.63
N PRO A 121 -12.74 4.34 -8.07
CA PRO A 121 -11.46 4.71 -7.47
C PRO A 121 -11.64 5.34 -6.09
N ALA A 122 -10.65 5.16 -5.23
CA ALA A 122 -10.71 5.67 -3.87
C ALA A 122 -10.71 7.19 -3.83
N ARG A 123 -11.49 7.74 -2.91
CA ARG A 123 -11.61 9.18 -2.66
C ARG A 123 -11.54 9.42 -1.16
N VAL A 124 -11.23 10.65 -0.78
CA VAL A 124 -11.30 11.05 0.63
C VAL A 124 -12.79 11.09 1.03
N ILE A 125 -13.16 10.22 1.97
CA ILE A 125 -14.52 10.19 2.50
C ILE A 125 -14.63 10.86 3.86
N LYS A 126 -13.49 11.07 4.53
CA LYS A 126 -13.44 11.70 5.84
C LYS A 126 -12.02 12.17 6.11
N GLU A 127 -11.90 13.30 6.82
CA GLU A 127 -10.63 13.73 7.40
C GLU A 127 -10.53 13.23 8.84
N ILE A 128 -9.32 12.82 9.24
CA ILE A 128 -9.06 12.37 10.61
C ILE A 128 -8.62 13.57 11.43
N PRO A 129 -9.32 13.92 12.52
CA PRO A 129 -8.90 15.03 13.37
C PRO A 129 -7.54 14.77 13.99
N VAL A 130 -6.66 15.77 13.94
CA VAL A 130 -5.37 15.71 14.62
C VAL A 130 -5.59 16.04 16.08
N LYS A 131 -5.17 15.13 16.99
CA LYS A 131 -5.22 15.42 18.43
C LYS A 131 -4.17 16.46 18.75
N LYS A 132 -4.58 17.55 19.40
CA LYS A 132 -3.64 18.51 19.95
C LYS A 132 -2.92 17.86 21.12
N GLU A 133 -1.59 18.01 21.16
CA GLU A 133 -0.84 17.64 22.34
C GLU A 133 -1.37 18.44 23.54
N LYS A 134 -1.58 17.74 24.64
CA LYS A 134 -1.86 18.42 25.91
C LYS A 134 -0.57 19.05 26.39
N GLY A 135 -0.49 20.34 26.29
CA GLY A 135 0.61 21.10 26.82
C GLY A 135 0.72 21.00 28.33
#